data_7c3efe5fa09c5abd4e4cddcd3741cca2
#
_entry.id   7c3efe5fa09c5abd4e4cddcd3741cca2
#
_cell.length_a   1.000
_cell.length_b   1.000
_cell.length_c   1.000
_cell.angle_alpha   90.00
_cell.angle_beta   90.00
_cell.angle_gamma   90.00
#
_symmetry.space_group_name_H-M   'P 1'
#
loop_
_entity.id
_entity.type
_entity.pdbx_description
1 polymer ?
#
loop_
_entity_poly.entity_id
_entity_poly.type
_entity_poly.pdbx_seq_one_letter_code
_entity_poly.pdbx_strand_id
1 'polypeptide(L)' 'MKPKSKILIIAGSDSSGGAGIQADIKTITALGSYAMTAITAVTIQNTTGVSSIVPVDPKQIFNQILFTSKDIKPD' A
#
# COMPACT_ATOMS: atom_id res chain seq x y z
N MET A 1 13.81 -11.70 13.15
CA MET A 1 14.71 -11.24 12.09
C MET A 1 14.48 -9.76 11.82
N LYS A 2 15.57 -9.02 11.68
CA LYS A 2 15.47 -7.60 11.36
C LYS A 2 15.22 -7.40 9.87
N PRO A 3 14.26 -6.58 9.46
CA PRO A 3 14.08 -6.26 8.05
C PRO A 3 15.26 -5.43 7.53
N LYS A 4 15.53 -5.55 6.22
CA LYS A 4 16.58 -4.76 5.56
C LYS A 4 16.26 -3.27 5.58
N SER A 5 14.98 -2.95 5.42
CA SER A 5 14.48 -1.58 5.46
C SER A 5 12.99 -1.57 5.78
N LYS A 6 12.49 -0.39 6.10
CA LYS A 6 11.06 -0.16 6.34
C LYS A 6 10.57 0.78 5.25
N ILE A 7 9.63 0.32 4.44
CA ILE A 7 9.20 1.01 3.24
C ILE A 7 7.73 1.37 3.34
N LEU A 8 7.40 2.64 3.13
CA LEU A 8 6.03 3.10 3.06
C LEU A 8 5.59 3.13 1.59
N ILE A 9 4.55 2.36 1.30
CA ILE A 9 3.94 2.28 -0.04
C ILE A 9 2.73 3.20 -0.06
N ILE A 10 2.69 4.11 -1.03
CA ILE A 10 1.54 5.00 -1.23
C ILE A 10 0.92 4.64 -2.57
N ALA A 11 -0.18 3.90 -2.55
CA ALA A 11 -0.78 3.39 -3.78
C ALA A 11 -2.23 2.96 -3.55
N GLY A 12 -2.91 2.59 -4.61
CA GLY A 12 -4.24 2.05 -4.56
C GLY A 12 -4.27 0.58 -4.20
N SER A 13 -5.43 0.11 -3.76
CA SER A 13 -5.65 -1.30 -3.46
C SER A 13 -6.30 -1.99 -4.66
N ASP A 14 -5.65 -3.06 -5.13
CA ASP A 14 -6.17 -3.91 -6.19
C ASP A 14 -6.84 -5.14 -5.57
N SER A 15 -8.16 -5.24 -5.73
CA SER A 15 -8.93 -6.33 -5.14
C SER A 15 -8.52 -7.70 -5.69
N SER A 16 -7.94 -7.77 -6.88
CA SER A 16 -7.47 -9.04 -7.46
C SER A 16 -6.06 -9.43 -7.02
N GLY A 17 -5.33 -8.52 -6.38
CA GLY A 17 -4.03 -8.81 -5.80
C GLY A 17 -2.83 -8.72 -6.74
N GLY A 18 -3.04 -8.39 -8.01
CA GLY A 18 -1.99 -8.40 -9.03
C GLY A 18 -1.28 -7.08 -9.25
N ALA A 19 -1.79 -6.00 -8.64
CA ALA A 19 -1.24 -4.66 -8.81
C ALA A 19 -1.37 -3.90 -7.48
N GLY A 20 -1.10 -2.59 -7.50
CA GLY A 20 -1.28 -1.72 -6.35
C GLY A 20 -0.48 -2.15 -5.13
N ILE A 21 -1.01 -1.86 -3.95
CA ILE A 21 -0.31 -2.18 -2.70
C ILE A 21 -0.07 -3.69 -2.54
N GLN A 22 -0.96 -4.52 -3.04
CA GLN A 22 -0.83 -5.97 -2.91
C GLN A 22 0.42 -6.48 -3.63
N ALA A 23 0.65 -6.02 -4.85
CA ALA A 23 1.85 -6.38 -5.60
C ALA A 23 3.12 -5.85 -4.92
N ASP A 24 3.07 -4.62 -4.43
CA ASP A 24 4.21 -3.98 -3.78
C ASP A 24 4.56 -4.64 -2.45
N ILE A 25 3.56 -5.00 -1.64
CA ILE A 25 3.79 -5.72 -0.38
C ILE A 25 4.48 -7.06 -0.65
N LYS A 26 3.99 -7.80 -1.66
CA LYS A 26 4.58 -9.10 -2.02
C LYS A 26 6.05 -8.95 -2.40
N THR A 27 6.36 -7.95 -3.21
CA THR A 27 7.72 -7.71 -3.69
C THR A 27 8.64 -7.31 -2.54
N ILE A 28 8.22 -6.34 -1.74
CA ILE A 28 9.01 -5.84 -0.61
C ILE A 28 9.26 -6.94 0.42
N THR A 29 8.23 -7.74 0.70
CA THR A 29 8.34 -8.86 1.64
C THR A 29 9.29 -9.92 1.10
N ALA A 30 9.19 -10.24 -0.19
CA ALA A 30 10.08 -11.22 -0.82
C ALA A 30 11.54 -10.78 -0.77
N LEU A 31 11.80 -9.48 -0.78
CA LEU A 31 13.14 -8.92 -0.71
C LEU A 31 13.65 -8.75 0.74
N GLY A 32 12.87 -9.15 1.73
CA GLY A 32 13.28 -9.13 3.13
C GLY A 32 13.08 -7.80 3.84
N SER A 33 12.27 -6.90 3.28
CA SER A 33 11.98 -5.60 3.88
C SER A 33 10.58 -5.57 4.48
N TYR A 34 10.32 -4.58 5.34
CA TYR A 34 9.05 -4.40 5.99
C TYR A 34 8.19 -3.40 5.22
N ALA A 35 6.98 -3.78 4.87
CA ALA A 35 6.07 -2.94 4.08
C ALA A 35 4.98 -2.32 4.96
N MET A 36 4.80 -1.01 4.84
CA MET A 36 3.70 -0.24 5.41
C MET A 36 2.93 0.37 4.25
N THR A 37 1.68 0.76 4.48
CA THR A 37 0.85 1.26 3.38
C THR A 37 0.08 2.52 3.75
N ALA A 38 -0.12 3.38 2.75
CA ALA A 38 -1.13 4.42 2.74
C ALA A 38 -1.97 4.21 1.48
N ILE A 39 -3.22 3.86 1.66
CA ILE A 39 -4.11 3.50 0.56
C ILE A 39 -4.76 4.75 -0.01
N THR A 40 -4.59 4.97 -1.32
CA THR A 40 -5.09 6.16 -2.02
C THR A 40 -6.47 5.94 -2.65
N ALA A 41 -6.80 4.71 -2.98
CA ALA A 41 -8.07 4.33 -3.58
C ALA A 41 -8.28 2.84 -3.43
N VAL A 42 -9.54 2.41 -3.46
CA VAL A 42 -9.88 1.00 -3.53
C VAL A 42 -10.41 0.73 -4.93
N THR A 43 -9.78 -0.20 -5.64
CA THR A 43 -10.25 -0.58 -6.98
C THR A 43 -10.96 -1.92 -6.92
N ILE A 44 -12.10 -1.98 -7.58
CA ILE A 44 -12.85 -3.23 -7.74
C ILE A 44 -12.52 -3.74 -9.13
N GLN A 45 -11.58 -4.67 -9.18
CA GLN A 45 -11.01 -5.14 -10.45
C GLN A 45 -10.64 -6.62 -10.40
N ASN A 46 -10.41 -7.16 -11.58
CA ASN A 46 -9.86 -8.50 -11.78
C ASN A 46 -8.88 -8.46 -12.96
N THR A 47 -8.43 -9.61 -13.43
CA THR A 47 -7.42 -9.67 -14.49
C THR A 47 -7.92 -9.20 -15.86
N THR A 48 -9.22 -9.01 -16.02
CA THR A 48 -9.82 -8.58 -17.30
C THR A 48 -10.23 -7.12 -17.33
N GLY A 49 -10.28 -6.44 -16.20
CA GLY A 49 -10.61 -5.02 -16.18
C GLY A 49 -10.95 -4.47 -14.82
N VAL A 50 -11.23 -3.16 -14.80
CA VAL A 50 -11.59 -2.41 -13.60
C VAL A 50 -13.08 -2.13 -13.65
N SER A 51 -13.82 -2.57 -12.63
CA SER A 51 -15.26 -2.29 -12.51
C SER A 51 -15.52 -0.89 -11.97
N SER A 52 -14.85 -0.55 -10.88
CA SER A 52 -15.02 0.77 -10.26
C SER A 52 -13.80 1.15 -9.42
N ILE A 53 -13.70 2.43 -9.10
CA ILE A 53 -12.63 2.99 -8.28
C ILE A 53 -13.29 3.85 -7.21
N VAL A 54 -12.93 3.60 -5.95
CA VAL A 54 -13.39 4.39 -4.81
C VAL A 54 -12.19 5.13 -4.24
N PRO A 55 -12.06 6.44 -4.51
CA PRO A 55 -10.91 7.19 -3.98
C PRO A 55 -11.03 7.38 -2.48
N VAL A 56 -9.89 7.37 -1.82
CA VAL A 56 -9.79 7.73 -0.40
C VAL A 56 -9.62 9.25 -0.32
N ASP A 57 -10.34 9.89 0.60
CA ASP A 57 -10.22 11.32 0.84
C ASP A 57 -8.74 11.69 1.07
N PRO A 58 -8.20 12.74 0.43
CA PRO A 58 -6.82 13.15 0.60
C PRO A 58 -6.41 13.36 2.05
N LYS A 59 -7.32 13.86 2.90
CA LYS A 59 -7.05 14.03 4.32
C LYS A 59 -6.79 12.70 5.00
N GLN A 60 -7.51 11.65 4.61
CA GLN A 60 -7.32 10.33 5.18
C GLN A 60 -6.05 9.66 4.66
N ILE A 61 -5.64 9.97 3.43
CA ILE A 61 -4.35 9.53 2.92
C ILE A 61 -3.23 10.15 3.74
N PHE A 62 -3.31 11.46 3.98
CA PHE A 62 -2.36 12.17 4.82
C PHE A 62 -2.29 11.57 6.22
N ASN A 63 -3.45 11.27 6.82
CA ASN A 63 -3.50 10.71 8.16
C ASN A 63 -2.89 9.32 8.24
N GLN A 64 -3.05 8.49 7.22
CA GLN A 64 -2.39 7.18 7.16
C GLN A 64 -0.86 7.34 7.19
N ILE A 65 -0.34 8.24 6.37
CA ILE A 65 1.09 8.50 6.30
C ILE A 65 1.61 9.01 7.64
N LEU A 66 0.93 10.01 8.19
CA LEU A 66 1.35 10.66 9.42
C LEU A 66 1.35 9.70 10.60
N PHE A 67 0.24 8.99 10.80
CA PHE A 67 0.08 8.12 11.97
C PHE A 67 1.02 6.92 11.91
N THR A 68 1.16 6.32 10.73
CA THR A 68 2.08 5.20 10.53
C THR A 68 3.54 5.63 10.76
N SER A 69 3.92 6.79 10.21
CA SER A 69 5.29 7.29 10.29
C SER A 69 5.68 7.75 11.69
N LYS A 70 4.72 8.04 12.56
CA LYS A 70 5.00 8.38 13.95
C LYS A 70 5.56 7.20 14.73
N ASP A 71 5.09 6.01 14.42
CA ASP A 71 5.45 4.77 15.13
C ASP A 71 6.56 4.05 14.38
N ILE A 72 6.28 3.65 13.15
CA ILE A 72 7.24 2.93 12.31
C ILE A 72 7.79 3.89 11.28
N LYS A 73 9.00 4.38 11.53
CA LYS A 73 9.60 5.39 10.65
C LYS A 73 10.12 4.72 9.38
N PRO A 74 9.60 5.13 8.22
CA PRO A 74 10.12 4.59 6.96
C PRO A 74 11.53 5.08 6.68
N ASP A 75 12.28 4.23 6.03
CA ASP A 75 13.60 4.58 5.53
C ASP A 75 13.48 5.33 4.20
#